data_e9010debede920c5ae7d2d6282958ad8
#
_entry.id   e9010debede920c5ae7d2d6282958ad8
#
_cell.length_a   1.000
_cell.length_b   1.000
_cell.length_c   1.000
_cell.angle_alpha   90.00
_cell.angle_beta   90.00
_cell.angle_gamma   90.00
#
_symmetry.space_group_name_H-M   'P 1'
#
loop_
_entity.id
_entity.type
_entity.pdbx_description
1 polymer ?
#
loop_
_entity_poly.entity_id
_entity_poly.type
_entity_poly.pdbx_seq_one_letter_code
_entity_poly.pdbx_strand_id
1 'polypeptide(L)'
;MTEEDKKVISAFEGKLRHFMFLYEKLEQENASLKQQLLNKEEEINQFKQSLKESEARYADLKTARTISLYDKDIKETKQRLSGLVREIDRCIALLNG
;
A
#
# COMPACT_ATOMS: atom_id res chain seq x y z
N MET A 1 -16.46 30.51 -61.61
CA MET A 1 -15.78 30.77 -60.32
C MET A 1 -14.78 31.88 -60.51
N THR A 2 -14.85 32.87 -59.68
CA THR A 2 -13.87 33.97 -59.62
C THR A 2 -12.60 33.54 -58.85
N GLU A 3 -11.55 34.30 -59.02
CA GLU A 3 -10.31 34.09 -58.24
C GLU A 3 -10.53 34.23 -56.73
N GLU A 4 -11.44 35.09 -56.31
CA GLU A 4 -11.81 35.28 -54.92
C GLU A 4 -12.51 34.01 -54.35
N ASP A 5 -13.41 33.40 -55.13
CA ASP A 5 -14.09 32.16 -54.73
C ASP A 5 -13.10 31.03 -54.56
N LYS A 6 -12.12 30.91 -55.46
CA LYS A 6 -11.05 29.90 -55.34
C LYS A 6 -10.19 30.09 -54.09
N LYS A 7 -9.87 31.34 -53.76
CA LYS A 7 -9.12 31.67 -52.55
C LYS A 7 -9.89 31.30 -51.29
N VAL A 8 -11.19 31.60 -51.26
CA VAL A 8 -12.05 31.25 -50.10
C VAL A 8 -12.15 29.73 -49.93
N ILE A 9 -12.33 28.99 -51.02
CA ILE A 9 -12.35 27.53 -50.96
C ILE A 9 -11.05 26.94 -50.50
N SER A 10 -9.92 27.45 -51.01
CA SER A 10 -8.58 27.02 -50.62
C SER A 10 -8.30 27.30 -49.13
N ALA A 11 -8.68 28.47 -48.62
CA ALA A 11 -8.57 28.83 -47.24
C ALA A 11 -9.42 27.93 -46.35
N PHE A 12 -10.65 27.60 -46.78
CA PHE A 12 -11.52 26.72 -46.08
C PHE A 12 -10.95 25.30 -46.01
N GLU A 13 -10.45 24.78 -47.12
CA GLU A 13 -9.79 23.48 -47.18
C GLU A 13 -8.61 23.39 -46.22
N GLY A 14 -7.80 24.46 -46.18
CA GLY A 14 -6.67 24.52 -45.23
C GLY A 14 -7.09 24.49 -43.77
N LYS A 15 -8.15 25.25 -43.45
CA LYS A 15 -8.73 25.24 -42.11
C LYS A 15 -9.31 23.87 -41.74
N LEU A 16 -9.99 23.25 -42.69
CA LEU A 16 -10.57 21.91 -42.47
C LEU A 16 -9.49 20.85 -42.22
N ARG A 17 -8.40 20.88 -43.01
CA ARG A 17 -7.26 19.98 -42.79
C ARG A 17 -6.62 20.20 -41.43
N HIS A 18 -6.46 21.46 -41.03
CA HIS A 18 -5.94 21.78 -39.72
C HIS A 18 -6.83 21.30 -38.60
N PHE A 19 -8.14 21.48 -38.76
CA PHE A 19 -9.13 20.96 -37.80
C PHE A 19 -9.06 19.44 -37.69
N MET A 20 -8.99 18.74 -38.82
CA MET A 20 -8.87 17.27 -38.83
C MET A 20 -7.57 16.80 -38.16
N PHE A 21 -6.48 17.52 -38.39
CA PHE A 21 -5.22 17.23 -37.72
C PHE A 21 -5.32 17.38 -36.20
N LEU A 22 -5.93 18.46 -35.73
CA LEU A 22 -6.16 18.70 -34.31
C LEU A 22 -7.10 17.65 -33.72
N TYR A 23 -8.12 17.26 -34.44
CA TYR A 23 -9.06 16.21 -34.02
C TYR A 23 -8.34 14.87 -33.81
N GLU A 24 -7.55 14.45 -34.79
CA GLU A 24 -6.76 13.21 -34.69
C GLU A 24 -5.77 13.27 -33.53
N LYS A 25 -5.14 14.40 -33.36
CA LYS A 25 -4.21 14.60 -32.23
C LYS A 25 -4.92 14.48 -30.89
N LEU A 26 -6.08 15.10 -30.76
CA LEU A 26 -6.92 14.98 -29.55
C LEU A 26 -7.40 13.57 -29.31
N GLU A 27 -7.77 12.84 -30.35
CA GLU A 27 -8.14 11.44 -30.26
C GLU A 27 -7.01 10.58 -29.70
N GLN A 28 -5.80 10.79 -30.21
CA GLN A 28 -4.61 10.09 -29.75
C GLN A 28 -4.26 10.44 -28.30
N GLU A 29 -4.32 11.72 -27.95
CA GLU A 29 -4.10 12.17 -26.57
C GLU A 29 -5.15 11.57 -25.62
N ASN A 30 -6.40 11.54 -26.06
CA ASN A 30 -7.49 10.97 -25.28
C ASN A 30 -7.30 9.48 -25.04
N ALA A 31 -6.93 8.73 -26.08
CA ALA A 31 -6.62 7.31 -25.96
C ALA A 31 -5.42 7.07 -25.02
N SER A 32 -4.39 7.88 -25.15
CA SER A 32 -3.21 7.81 -24.28
C SER A 32 -3.56 8.09 -22.82
N LEU A 33 -4.35 9.13 -22.57
CA LEU A 33 -4.79 9.48 -21.22
C LEU A 33 -5.65 8.39 -20.60
N LYS A 34 -6.55 7.79 -21.37
CA LYS A 34 -7.36 6.66 -20.90
C LYS A 34 -6.50 5.48 -20.51
N GLN A 35 -5.47 5.18 -21.29
CA GLN A 35 -4.53 4.11 -20.98
C GLN A 35 -3.73 4.43 -19.72
N GLN A 36 -3.28 5.66 -19.56
CA GLN A 36 -2.58 6.10 -18.35
C GLN A 36 -3.47 5.99 -17.11
N LEU A 37 -4.75 6.34 -17.23
CA LEU A 37 -5.71 6.19 -16.15
C LEU A 37 -5.89 4.74 -15.74
N LEU A 38 -6.04 3.83 -16.70
CA LEU A 38 -6.13 2.40 -16.42
C LEU A 38 -4.89 1.87 -15.70
N ASN A 39 -3.71 2.28 -16.17
CA ASN A 39 -2.45 1.90 -15.54
C ASN A 39 -2.34 2.43 -14.10
N LYS A 40 -2.77 3.66 -13.87
CA LYS A 40 -2.77 4.28 -12.53
C LYS A 40 -3.77 3.61 -11.60
N GLU A 41 -4.94 3.25 -12.08
CA GLU A 41 -5.92 2.50 -11.31
C GLU A 41 -5.37 1.14 -10.88
N GLU A 42 -4.69 0.45 -11.78
CA GLU A 42 -4.04 -0.83 -11.49
C GLU A 42 -2.94 -0.66 -10.44
N GLU A 43 -2.08 0.35 -10.59
CA GLU A 43 -1.05 0.68 -9.58
C GLU A 43 -1.67 0.96 -8.21
N ILE A 44 -2.74 1.75 -8.16
CA ILE A 44 -3.45 2.06 -6.91
C ILE A 44 -3.99 0.79 -6.26
N ASN A 45 -4.58 -0.11 -7.04
CA ASN A 45 -5.09 -1.37 -6.53
C ASN A 45 -3.98 -2.26 -5.97
N GLN A 46 -2.83 -2.33 -6.66
CA GLN A 46 -1.65 -3.05 -6.19
C GLN A 46 -1.11 -2.47 -4.89
N PHE A 47 -1.02 -1.15 -4.79
CA PHE A 47 -0.58 -0.48 -3.56
C PHE A 47 -1.55 -0.70 -2.41
N LYS A 48 -2.85 -0.66 -2.65
CA LYS A 48 -3.86 -0.96 -1.64
C LYS A 48 -3.74 -2.38 -1.12
N GLN A 49 -3.49 -3.34 -1.99
CA GLN A 49 -3.29 -4.72 -1.62
C GLN A 49 -2.01 -4.90 -0.81
N SER A 50 -0.91 -4.30 -1.25
CA SER A 50 0.37 -4.32 -0.53
C SER A 50 0.25 -3.70 0.85
N LEU A 51 -0.49 -2.59 0.96
CA LEU A 51 -0.75 -1.94 2.24
C LEU A 51 -1.54 -2.85 3.18
N LYS A 52 -2.58 -3.49 2.69
CA LYS A 52 -3.39 -4.45 3.45
C LYS A 52 -2.54 -5.60 3.98
N GLU A 53 -1.67 -6.16 3.13
CA GLU A 53 -0.76 -7.23 3.51
C GLU A 53 0.26 -6.78 4.56
N SER A 54 0.80 -5.57 4.40
CA SER A 54 1.72 -4.98 5.38
C SER A 54 1.05 -4.73 6.72
N GLU A 55 -0.17 -4.22 6.73
CA GLU A 55 -0.95 -3.99 7.94
C GLU A 55 -1.24 -5.31 8.66
N ALA A 56 -1.61 -6.36 7.92
CA ALA A 56 -1.83 -7.69 8.47
C ALA A 56 -0.57 -8.25 9.10
N ARG A 57 0.58 -8.16 8.41
CA ARG A 57 1.87 -8.60 8.95
C ARG A 57 2.28 -7.81 10.20
N TYR A 58 2.05 -6.51 10.18
CA TYR A 58 2.33 -5.66 11.34
C TYR A 58 1.48 -6.08 12.55
N ALA A 59 0.18 -6.32 12.35
CA ALA A 59 -0.71 -6.78 13.39
C ALA A 59 -0.27 -8.13 13.95
N ASP A 60 0.11 -9.07 13.08
CA ASP A 60 0.61 -10.39 13.47
C ASP A 60 1.90 -10.29 14.28
N LEU A 61 2.85 -9.48 13.82
CA LEU A 61 4.11 -9.24 14.53
C LEU A 61 3.87 -8.61 15.90
N LYS A 62 2.97 -7.65 15.99
CA LYS A 62 2.61 -7.00 17.25
C LYS A 62 1.99 -8.00 18.23
N THR A 63 1.10 -8.86 17.75
CA THR A 63 0.47 -9.91 18.55
C THR A 63 1.51 -10.92 19.01
N ALA A 64 2.38 -11.39 18.12
CA ALA A 64 3.45 -12.33 18.46
C ALA A 64 4.41 -11.76 19.50
N ARG A 65 4.75 -10.49 19.36
CA ARG A 65 5.62 -9.80 20.35
C ARG A 65 4.95 -9.70 21.71
N THR A 66 3.67 -9.37 21.75
CA THR A 66 2.91 -9.27 22.99
C THR A 66 2.85 -10.63 23.69
N ILE A 67 2.57 -11.70 22.96
CA ILE A 67 2.56 -13.07 23.49
C ILE A 67 3.95 -13.46 24.01
N SER A 68 4.98 -13.18 23.27
CA SER A 68 6.37 -13.47 23.67
C SER A 68 6.76 -12.77 24.98
N LEU A 69 6.39 -11.50 25.14
CA LEU A 69 6.63 -10.74 26.38
C LEU A 69 5.84 -11.32 27.55
N TYR A 70 4.61 -11.70 27.33
CA TYR A 70 3.76 -12.33 28.35
C TYR A 70 4.33 -13.67 28.81
N ASP A 71 4.77 -14.52 27.90
CA ASP A 71 5.40 -15.81 28.21
C ASP A 71 6.69 -15.62 29.02
N LYS A 72 7.48 -14.60 28.68
CA LYS A 72 8.69 -14.26 29.41
C LYS A 72 8.38 -13.85 30.85
N ASP A 73 7.36 -13.03 31.05
CA ASP A 73 6.95 -12.58 32.40
C ASP A 73 6.45 -13.77 33.23
N ILE A 74 5.67 -14.67 32.66
CA ILE A 74 5.22 -15.89 33.34
C ILE A 74 6.42 -16.74 33.78
N LYS A 75 7.37 -16.94 32.88
CA LYS A 75 8.57 -17.73 33.17
C LYS A 75 9.38 -17.12 34.30
N GLU A 76 9.61 -15.82 34.30
CA GLU A 76 10.31 -15.09 35.34
C GLU A 76 9.60 -15.20 36.70
N THR A 77 8.28 -15.05 36.70
CA THR A 77 7.44 -15.17 37.88
C THR A 77 7.55 -16.58 38.49
N LYS A 78 7.45 -17.62 37.65
CA LYS A 78 7.64 -19.02 38.09
C LYS A 78 9.00 -19.25 38.72
N GLN A 79 10.05 -18.70 38.13
CA GLN A 79 11.43 -18.83 38.68
C GLN A 79 11.55 -18.17 40.04
N ARG A 80 10.95 -17.00 40.23
CA ARG A 80 10.96 -16.28 41.52
C ARG A 80 10.20 -17.08 42.58
N LEU A 81 9.01 -17.61 42.24
CA LEU A 81 8.23 -18.44 43.16
C LEU A 81 8.99 -19.69 43.56
N SER A 82 9.61 -20.39 42.61
CA SER A 82 10.45 -21.54 42.88
C SER A 82 11.60 -21.22 43.83
N GLY A 83 12.23 -20.08 43.63
CA GLY A 83 13.29 -19.60 44.52
C GLY A 83 12.80 -19.37 45.94
N LEU A 84 11.64 -18.73 46.09
CA LEU A 84 11.02 -18.48 47.38
C LEU A 84 10.65 -19.78 48.10
N VAL A 85 10.08 -20.75 47.42
CA VAL A 85 9.77 -22.07 47.99
C VAL A 85 11.03 -22.75 48.48
N ARG A 86 12.09 -22.74 47.72
CA ARG A 86 13.41 -23.30 48.16
C ARG A 86 13.93 -22.64 49.42
N GLU A 87 13.83 -21.32 49.54
CA GLU A 87 14.24 -20.60 50.75
C GLU A 87 13.40 -20.98 51.94
N ILE A 88 12.10 -21.10 51.78
CA ILE A 88 11.18 -21.54 52.83
C ILE A 88 11.55 -22.97 53.31
N ASP A 89 11.74 -23.89 52.37
CA ASP A 89 12.14 -25.26 52.65
C ASP A 89 13.46 -25.32 53.42
N ARG A 90 14.43 -24.49 53.03
CA ARG A 90 15.70 -24.38 53.70
C ARG A 90 15.55 -23.87 55.12
N CYS A 91 14.70 -22.88 55.36
CA CYS A 91 14.42 -22.36 56.68
C CYS A 91 13.75 -23.41 57.58
N ILE A 92 12.79 -24.17 57.04
CA ILE A 92 12.16 -25.24 57.74
C ILE A 92 13.15 -26.33 58.12
N ALA A 93 14.02 -26.73 57.21
CA ALA A 93 15.10 -27.70 57.51
C ALA A 93 16.02 -27.25 58.63
N LEU A 94 16.36 -25.96 58.67
CA LEU A 94 17.19 -25.39 59.75
C LEU A 94 16.48 -25.40 61.10
N LEU A 95 15.17 -25.21 61.13
CA LEU A 95 14.39 -25.25 62.37
C LEU A 95 14.19 -26.66 62.89
N ASN A 96 14.11 -27.64 62.04
CA ASN A 96 13.92 -29.05 62.41
C ASN A 96 15.20 -29.84 62.62
N GLY A 97 16.26 -29.26 62.20
CA GLY A 97 17.58 -29.90 62.28
C GLY A 97 18.39 -29.43 63.43
#